data_9f6dca765d2a37d7a8af900aeb090955
#
_entry.id   9f6dca765d2a37d7a8af900aeb090955
#
_cell.length_a   1.000
_cell.length_b   1.000
_cell.length_c   1.000
_cell.angle_alpha   90.00
_cell.angle_beta   90.00
_cell.angle_gamma   90.00
#
_symmetry.space_group_name_H-M   'P 1'
#
loop_
_entity.id
_entity.type
_entity.pdbx_description
1 polymer ?
#
loop_
_entity_poly.entity_id
_entity_poly.type
_entity_poly.pdbx_seq_one_letter_code
_entity_poly.pdbx_strand_id
1 'polypeptide(L)'
;MRRNVVVLSAGAVLLLAAAAVLRFAVLPAVDRVPADLDTTSSYAGTLSIVNPTAMAAGDATHAVLNNVPVTVAQHVRTIRVSGSVAVMSNDLTVAGPDGTKLITSNHTYAVDRTTLATAKPPAGAKVDTSSGLPVSFPVHPQKKDYAWWDSTTRTTAPAKYGSTETHQGRRTYVYTASNAGPVQDSGSIGSLPTSLPKAGLGVLAGYLPDALKRLLTSSMSLLPDVLKLSYASTTDTTLWVDAATGTVIDVHQKQVVTATVDLPLAGGAALPSVLTLDVHSTDAVKNAKTARDNESALRLVGTTTPLALAGLAVLLLILAAILGTRRRQPAASPGPDQDSLDGAPIAVPAQPSAETTEIVAADRSDE
;
A
#
# COMPACT_ATOMS: atom_id res chain seq x y z
N MET A 1 22.21 -49.82 -7.80
CA MET A 1 20.85 -49.52 -7.34
C MET A 1 20.83 -48.73 -5.99
N ARG A 2 21.63 -49.05 -4.95
CA ARG A 2 21.77 -48.14 -3.75
C ARG A 2 22.12 -46.71 -4.14
N ARG A 3 22.95 -46.54 -5.19
CA ARG A 3 23.34 -45.21 -5.73
C ARG A 3 22.12 -44.42 -6.21
N ASN A 4 21.12 -45.06 -6.87
CA ASN A 4 19.92 -44.34 -7.35
C ASN A 4 19.00 -43.90 -6.20
N VAL A 5 18.83 -44.71 -5.16
CA VAL A 5 18.07 -44.33 -3.96
C VAL A 5 18.73 -43.16 -3.25
N VAL A 6 20.05 -43.21 -3.09
CA VAL A 6 20.83 -42.10 -2.48
C VAL A 6 20.72 -40.83 -3.31
N VAL A 7 20.83 -40.91 -4.64
CA VAL A 7 20.72 -39.76 -5.54
C VAL A 7 19.32 -39.16 -5.47
N LEU A 8 18.25 -39.95 -5.49
CA LEU A 8 16.86 -39.50 -5.40
C LEU A 8 16.59 -38.84 -4.04
N SER A 9 17.07 -39.45 -2.94
CA SER A 9 16.90 -38.87 -1.61
C SER A 9 17.69 -37.55 -1.46
N ALA A 10 18.93 -37.47 -1.97
CA ALA A 10 19.72 -36.25 -1.98
C ALA A 10 19.04 -35.14 -2.82
N GLY A 11 18.48 -35.50 -3.99
CA GLY A 11 17.72 -34.57 -4.83
C GLY A 11 16.49 -34.03 -4.11
N ALA A 12 15.76 -34.88 -3.39
CA ALA A 12 14.59 -34.45 -2.61
C ALA A 12 14.99 -33.49 -1.49
N VAL A 13 16.08 -33.75 -0.77
CA VAL A 13 16.59 -32.83 0.29
C VAL A 13 16.98 -31.50 -0.29
N LEU A 14 17.65 -31.46 -1.45
CA LEU A 14 18.00 -30.22 -2.12
C LEU A 14 16.75 -29.40 -2.55
N LEU A 15 15.72 -30.07 -3.05
CA LEU A 15 14.46 -29.40 -3.42
C LEU A 15 13.73 -28.82 -2.18
N LEU A 16 13.70 -29.54 -1.07
CA LEU A 16 13.14 -29.06 0.19
C LEU A 16 13.96 -27.86 0.74
N ALA A 17 15.28 -27.93 0.67
CA ALA A 17 16.14 -26.82 1.06
C ALA A 17 15.90 -25.58 0.17
N ALA A 18 15.78 -25.76 -1.15
CA ALA A 18 15.43 -24.67 -2.07
C ALA A 18 14.05 -24.07 -1.76
N ALA A 19 13.05 -24.92 -1.50
CA ALA A 19 11.71 -24.46 -1.10
C ALA A 19 11.75 -23.66 0.21
N ALA A 20 12.53 -24.11 1.20
CA ALA A 20 12.72 -23.41 2.46
C ALA A 20 13.44 -22.05 2.28
N VAL A 21 14.48 -22.00 1.45
CA VAL A 21 15.18 -20.74 1.12
C VAL A 21 14.22 -19.74 0.47
N LEU A 22 13.43 -20.17 -0.51
CA LEU A 22 12.42 -19.31 -1.14
C LEU A 22 11.41 -18.78 -0.12
N ARG A 23 10.91 -19.63 0.76
CA ARG A 23 9.87 -19.28 1.74
C ARG A 23 10.39 -18.41 2.87
N PHE A 24 11.57 -18.68 3.40
CA PHE A 24 12.08 -18.06 4.64
C PHE A 24 13.15 -16.99 4.42
N ALA A 25 13.81 -16.97 3.25
CA ALA A 25 14.84 -15.97 2.95
C ALA A 25 14.42 -15.03 1.80
N VAL A 26 13.90 -15.57 0.69
CA VAL A 26 13.58 -14.76 -0.49
C VAL A 26 12.25 -14.01 -0.30
N LEU A 27 11.20 -14.68 0.17
CA LEU A 27 9.90 -14.03 0.36
C LEU A 27 9.99 -12.80 1.27
N PRO A 28 10.60 -12.83 2.48
CA PRO A 28 10.74 -11.64 3.31
C PRO A 28 11.62 -10.55 2.67
N ALA A 29 12.43 -10.91 1.66
CA ALA A 29 13.24 -9.94 0.93
C ALA A 29 12.44 -9.21 -0.17
N VAL A 30 11.43 -9.86 -0.77
CA VAL A 30 10.56 -9.25 -1.78
C VAL A 30 9.28 -8.66 -1.19
N ASP A 31 8.89 -9.07 0.03
CA ASP A 31 7.73 -8.56 0.77
C ASP A 31 8.05 -7.24 1.51
N ARG A 32 8.73 -6.34 0.82
CA ARG A 32 9.15 -5.03 1.35
C ARG A 32 9.46 -4.07 0.21
N VAL A 33 9.51 -2.77 0.53
CA VAL A 33 9.87 -1.73 -0.45
C VAL A 33 11.19 -2.07 -1.15
N PRO A 34 11.22 -2.11 -2.49
CA PRO A 34 12.44 -2.32 -3.28
C PRO A 34 13.49 -1.24 -3.03
N ALA A 35 14.77 -1.61 -3.18
CA ALA A 35 15.86 -0.66 -3.05
C ALA A 35 15.96 0.32 -4.23
N ASP A 36 15.35 -0.03 -5.34
CA ASP A 36 15.31 0.67 -6.61
C ASP A 36 13.90 1.15 -6.99
N LEU A 37 13.00 1.29 -5.99
CA LEU A 37 11.67 1.83 -6.24
C LEU A 37 11.77 3.21 -6.89
N ASP A 38 11.14 3.37 -8.03
CA ASP A 38 10.98 4.63 -8.76
C ASP A 38 9.61 4.60 -9.44
N THR A 39 8.68 5.42 -8.95
CA THR A 39 7.30 5.42 -9.45
C THR A 39 6.73 6.82 -9.48
N THR A 40 5.94 7.09 -10.52
CA THR A 40 5.18 8.34 -10.65
C THR A 40 3.71 8.01 -10.70
N SER A 41 2.93 8.66 -9.83
CA SER A 41 1.48 8.67 -9.83
C SER A 41 0.97 10.00 -10.37
N SER A 42 -0.10 9.95 -11.17
CA SER A 42 -0.68 11.13 -11.80
C SER A 42 -2.10 11.32 -11.31
N TYR A 43 -2.44 12.60 -11.09
CA TYR A 43 -3.78 13.01 -10.67
C TYR A 43 -4.24 14.17 -11.55
N ALA A 44 -5.55 14.34 -11.67
CA ALA A 44 -6.17 15.49 -12.34
C ALA A 44 -7.29 16.04 -11.47
N GLY A 45 -7.57 17.32 -11.63
CA GLY A 45 -8.65 17.96 -10.89
C GLY A 45 -8.67 19.47 -11.12
N THR A 46 -9.09 20.19 -10.10
CA THR A 46 -9.24 21.65 -10.14
C THR A 46 -8.52 22.32 -8.97
N LEU A 47 -7.98 23.50 -9.25
CA LEU A 47 -7.38 24.39 -8.27
C LEU A 47 -8.12 25.73 -8.30
N SER A 48 -8.56 26.18 -7.13
CA SER A 48 -8.93 27.58 -6.91
C SER A 48 -7.88 28.21 -5.99
N ILE A 49 -7.31 29.33 -6.39
CA ILE A 49 -6.22 29.97 -5.63
C ILE A 49 -6.26 31.48 -5.77
N VAL A 50 -5.95 32.17 -4.71
CA VAL A 50 -5.71 33.64 -4.73
C VAL A 50 -4.48 33.93 -5.60
N ASN A 51 -4.60 34.90 -6.49
CA ASN A 51 -3.53 35.35 -7.38
C ASN A 51 -2.81 36.54 -6.79
N PRO A 52 -1.62 36.36 -6.18
CA PRO A 52 -0.90 37.47 -5.52
C PRO A 52 -0.51 38.59 -6.49
N THR A 53 -0.21 38.26 -7.75
CA THR A 53 0.19 39.25 -8.77
C THR A 53 -0.98 40.14 -9.15
N ALA A 54 -2.17 39.57 -9.36
CA ALA A 54 -3.38 40.35 -9.62
C ALA A 54 -3.76 41.25 -8.40
N MET A 55 -3.62 40.69 -7.19
CA MET A 55 -3.86 41.44 -5.96
C MET A 55 -2.91 42.60 -5.82
N ALA A 56 -1.61 42.43 -6.08
CA ALA A 56 -0.61 43.47 -6.04
C ALA A 56 -0.87 44.56 -7.09
N ALA A 57 -1.41 44.20 -8.25
CA ALA A 57 -1.82 45.12 -9.33
C ALA A 57 -3.16 45.82 -9.07
N GLY A 58 -3.90 45.47 -7.99
CA GLY A 58 -5.23 46.01 -7.72
C GLY A 58 -6.33 45.43 -8.64
N ASP A 59 -6.06 44.34 -9.35
CA ASP A 59 -6.98 43.70 -10.26
C ASP A 59 -7.90 42.70 -9.51
N ALA A 60 -9.07 43.22 -9.10
CA ALA A 60 -10.06 42.44 -8.39
C ALA A 60 -10.68 41.34 -9.25
N THR A 61 -10.69 41.49 -10.60
CA THR A 61 -11.29 40.52 -11.53
C THR A 61 -10.51 39.24 -11.57
N HIS A 62 -9.19 39.30 -11.50
CA HIS A 62 -8.27 38.19 -11.55
C HIS A 62 -7.63 37.85 -10.19
N ALA A 63 -8.13 38.47 -9.11
CA ALA A 63 -7.62 38.25 -7.75
C ALA A 63 -7.80 36.80 -7.26
N VAL A 64 -8.77 36.08 -7.77
CA VAL A 64 -9.00 34.65 -7.49
C VAL A 64 -9.15 33.90 -8.80
N LEU A 65 -8.29 32.91 -8.99
CA LEU A 65 -8.43 31.92 -10.07
C LEU A 65 -9.34 30.81 -9.55
N ASN A 66 -10.46 30.58 -10.22
CA ASN A 66 -11.45 29.60 -9.79
C ASN A 66 -11.47 28.38 -10.72
N ASN A 67 -11.47 27.18 -10.12
CA ASN A 67 -11.64 25.91 -10.82
C ASN A 67 -10.71 25.75 -12.04
N VAL A 68 -9.47 26.21 -11.90
CA VAL A 68 -8.45 26.03 -12.96
C VAL A 68 -8.15 24.54 -13.06
N PRO A 69 -8.28 23.91 -14.24
CA PRO A 69 -7.88 22.55 -14.43
C PRO A 69 -6.40 22.37 -14.11
N VAL A 70 -6.05 21.35 -13.35
CA VAL A 70 -4.65 21.06 -12.97
C VAL A 70 -4.34 19.59 -13.14
N THR A 71 -3.06 19.33 -13.38
CA THR A 71 -2.46 18.00 -13.27
C THR A 71 -1.51 17.97 -12.09
N VAL A 72 -1.48 16.84 -11.37
CA VAL A 72 -0.56 16.63 -10.25
C VAL A 72 0.28 15.41 -10.58
N ALA A 73 1.58 15.55 -10.48
CA ALA A 73 2.54 14.46 -10.55
C ALA A 73 3.18 14.27 -9.18
N GLN A 74 3.10 13.06 -8.65
CA GLN A 74 3.77 12.64 -7.42
C GLN A 74 4.82 11.60 -7.77
N HIS A 75 6.08 11.92 -7.56
CA HIS A 75 7.21 11.04 -7.83
C HIS A 75 7.79 10.53 -6.51
N VAL A 76 7.73 9.21 -6.33
CA VAL A 76 8.24 8.52 -5.15
C VAL A 76 9.37 7.59 -5.56
N ARG A 77 10.52 7.74 -4.92
CA ARG A 77 11.70 6.90 -5.20
C ARG A 77 12.48 6.56 -3.94
N THR A 78 13.10 5.40 -3.93
CA THR A 78 14.08 5.02 -2.90
C THR A 78 15.43 5.63 -3.26
N ILE A 79 15.94 6.51 -2.39
CA ILE A 79 17.26 7.15 -2.55
C ILE A 79 18.36 6.24 -2.01
N ARG A 80 18.11 5.59 -0.86
CA ARG A 80 19.10 4.78 -0.14
C ARG A 80 18.40 3.74 0.72
N VAL A 81 19.02 2.58 0.84
CA VAL A 81 18.62 1.52 1.79
C VAL A 81 19.74 1.26 2.78
N SER A 82 19.39 1.07 4.05
CA SER A 82 20.29 0.66 5.12
C SER A 82 19.54 -0.33 6.05
N GLY A 83 19.83 -1.62 5.90
CA GLY A 83 19.12 -2.69 6.61
C GLY A 83 17.62 -2.70 6.29
N SER A 84 16.78 -2.58 7.31
CA SER A 84 15.33 -2.51 7.17
C SER A 84 14.81 -1.10 6.86
N VAL A 85 15.66 -0.09 6.78
CA VAL A 85 15.24 1.31 6.57
C VAL A 85 15.52 1.74 5.14
N ALA A 86 14.50 2.32 4.49
CA ALA A 86 14.64 3.05 3.23
C ALA A 86 14.57 4.55 3.48
N VAL A 87 15.42 5.31 2.81
CA VAL A 87 15.29 6.76 2.65
C VAL A 87 14.63 7.01 1.30
N MET A 88 13.48 7.65 1.31
CA MET A 88 12.63 7.82 0.13
C MET A 88 12.36 9.30 -0.11
N SER A 89 12.43 9.76 -1.37
CA SER A 89 11.86 11.06 -1.74
C SER A 89 10.39 10.90 -2.13
N ASN A 90 9.63 11.96 -1.88
CA ASN A 90 8.24 12.15 -2.28
C ASN A 90 8.12 13.57 -2.82
N ASP A 91 8.21 13.69 -4.14
CA ASP A 91 8.24 14.96 -4.85
C ASP A 91 6.89 15.17 -5.54
N LEU A 92 6.19 16.25 -5.22
CA LEU A 92 4.87 16.60 -5.74
C LEU A 92 4.94 17.90 -6.54
N THR A 93 4.32 17.89 -7.71
CA THR A 93 4.19 19.11 -8.57
C THR A 93 2.74 19.21 -9.03
N VAL A 94 2.13 20.37 -8.80
CA VAL A 94 0.84 20.78 -9.37
C VAL A 94 1.11 21.72 -10.53
N ALA A 95 0.62 21.39 -11.72
CA ALA A 95 0.80 22.17 -12.92
C ALA A 95 -0.54 22.60 -13.53
N GLY A 96 -0.58 23.84 -14.03
CA GLY A 96 -1.70 24.39 -14.79
C GLY A 96 -1.83 23.79 -16.19
N PRO A 97 -2.85 24.20 -16.97
CA PRO A 97 -3.11 23.68 -18.30
C PRO A 97 -1.97 23.93 -19.30
N ASP A 98 -1.22 25.00 -19.09
CA ASP A 98 -0.06 25.42 -19.90
C ASP A 98 1.26 24.77 -19.45
N GLY A 99 1.21 23.88 -18.44
CA GLY A 99 2.38 23.24 -17.85
C GLY A 99 3.12 24.10 -16.83
N THR A 100 2.65 25.32 -16.53
CA THR A 100 3.24 26.18 -15.49
C THR A 100 3.11 25.51 -14.12
N LYS A 101 4.23 25.37 -13.41
CA LYS A 101 4.25 24.82 -12.04
C LYS A 101 3.68 25.82 -11.06
N LEU A 102 2.55 25.47 -10.45
CA LEU A 102 1.83 26.31 -9.49
C LEU A 102 2.23 26.01 -8.05
N ILE A 103 2.42 24.73 -7.72
CA ILE A 103 2.83 24.23 -6.41
C ILE A 103 3.90 23.18 -6.60
N THR A 104 4.94 23.21 -5.78
CA THR A 104 5.99 22.18 -5.73
C THR A 104 6.35 21.93 -4.28
N SER A 105 6.27 20.66 -3.87
CA SER A 105 6.62 20.20 -2.54
C SER A 105 7.55 18.98 -2.66
N ASN A 106 8.70 19.04 -1.98
CA ASN A 106 9.71 17.99 -2.04
C ASN A 106 10.05 17.57 -0.62
N HIS A 107 9.89 16.28 -0.34
CA HIS A 107 10.15 15.71 0.97
C HIS A 107 11.02 14.47 0.88
N THR A 108 11.77 14.21 1.94
CA THR A 108 12.57 13.00 2.09
C THR A 108 12.26 12.38 3.44
N TYR A 109 11.91 11.10 3.45
CA TYR A 109 11.51 10.38 4.66
C TYR A 109 12.34 9.13 4.87
N ALA A 110 12.60 8.79 6.14
CA ALA A 110 13.12 7.48 6.51
C ALA A 110 11.95 6.59 6.96
N VAL A 111 11.78 5.45 6.30
CA VAL A 111 10.69 4.50 6.59
C VAL A 111 11.24 3.09 6.77
N ASP A 112 10.58 2.30 7.61
CA ASP A 112 10.80 0.86 7.64
C ASP A 112 10.27 0.24 6.36
N ARG A 113 11.06 -0.59 5.70
CA ARG A 113 10.75 -1.14 4.37
C ARG A 113 9.57 -2.10 4.35
N THR A 114 9.21 -2.67 5.48
CA THR A 114 8.12 -3.65 5.60
C THR A 114 6.82 -2.98 6.03
N THR A 115 6.88 -2.12 7.05
CA THR A 115 5.70 -1.47 7.62
C THR A 115 5.37 -0.13 6.98
N LEU A 116 6.31 0.47 6.25
CA LEU A 116 6.27 1.84 5.70
C LEU A 116 6.05 2.94 6.74
N ALA A 117 6.08 2.58 8.00
CA ALA A 117 6.06 3.54 9.10
C ALA A 117 7.39 4.30 9.19
N THR A 118 7.31 5.54 9.67
CA THR A 118 8.50 6.36 9.96
C THR A 118 9.50 5.58 10.81
N ALA A 119 10.76 5.60 10.42
CA ALA A 119 11.86 4.93 11.08
C ALA A 119 13.00 5.90 11.41
N LYS A 120 13.88 5.48 12.34
CA LYS A 120 15.09 6.26 12.64
C LYS A 120 15.98 6.34 11.38
N PRO A 121 16.34 7.55 10.92
CA PRO A 121 17.15 7.69 9.72
C PRO A 121 18.55 7.08 9.91
N PRO A 122 19.12 6.49 8.85
CA PRO A 122 20.50 6.04 8.85
C PRO A 122 21.47 7.21 9.08
N ALA A 123 22.64 6.91 9.64
CA ALA A 123 23.67 7.93 9.88
C ALA A 123 23.98 8.73 8.60
N GLY A 124 24.01 10.06 8.74
CA GLY A 124 24.30 11.01 7.66
C GLY A 124 23.14 11.21 6.66
N ALA A 125 22.00 10.57 6.81
CA ALA A 125 20.83 10.86 5.98
C ALA A 125 20.14 12.14 6.46
N LYS A 126 19.87 13.07 5.53
CA LYS A 126 19.05 14.24 5.76
C LYS A 126 17.62 13.89 5.37
N VAL A 127 16.73 13.92 6.33
CA VAL A 127 15.31 13.59 6.13
C VAL A 127 14.43 14.59 6.88
N ASP A 128 13.21 14.77 6.37
CA ASP A 128 12.19 15.56 7.04
C ASP A 128 11.61 14.80 8.24
N THR A 129 11.17 15.55 9.24
CA THR A 129 10.42 14.96 10.35
C THR A 129 9.10 14.42 9.83
N SER A 130 8.76 13.19 10.23
CA SER A 130 7.47 12.58 9.94
C SER A 130 7.04 11.65 11.08
N SER A 131 5.80 11.17 11.00
CA SER A 131 5.24 10.18 11.90
C SER A 131 4.24 9.29 11.15
N GLY A 132 4.01 8.07 11.61
CA GLY A 132 3.08 7.14 10.95
C GLY A 132 3.53 6.75 9.53
N LEU A 133 2.61 6.80 8.57
CA LEU A 133 2.82 6.43 7.16
C LEU A 133 2.99 7.70 6.30
N PRO A 134 4.22 8.09 5.95
CA PRO A 134 4.45 9.31 5.17
C PRO A 134 4.38 9.11 3.65
N VAL A 135 4.39 7.89 3.15
CA VAL A 135 4.50 7.62 1.71
C VAL A 135 3.38 6.74 1.19
N SER A 136 3.13 5.58 1.79
CA SER A 136 2.17 4.58 1.29
C SER A 136 1.79 3.58 2.39
N PHE A 137 0.99 2.57 2.02
CA PHE A 137 0.59 1.46 2.88
C PHE A 137 1.56 0.29 2.78
N PRO A 138 1.72 -0.51 3.86
CA PRO A 138 2.53 -1.73 3.82
C PRO A 138 1.95 -2.77 2.87
N VAL A 139 2.78 -3.71 2.45
CA VAL A 139 2.31 -4.92 1.78
C VAL A 139 1.41 -5.69 2.77
N HIS A 140 0.33 -6.31 2.27
CA HIS A 140 -0.69 -6.97 3.09
C HIS A 140 -1.31 -6.03 4.15
N PRO A 141 -1.87 -4.88 3.75
CA PRO A 141 -2.52 -3.96 4.68
C PRO A 141 -3.64 -4.67 5.43
N GLN A 142 -3.89 -4.24 6.65
CA GLN A 142 -4.90 -4.84 7.52
C GLN A 142 -6.14 -3.95 7.59
N LYS A 143 -7.28 -4.53 7.92
CA LYS A 143 -8.54 -3.82 8.20
C LYS A 143 -8.49 -3.11 9.55
N LYS A 144 -7.60 -2.13 9.68
CA LYS A 144 -7.40 -1.33 10.88
C LYS A 144 -7.03 0.09 10.51
N ASP A 145 -7.14 1.00 11.43
CA ASP A 145 -6.69 2.37 11.24
C ASP A 145 -5.16 2.44 11.21
N TYR A 146 -4.65 3.34 10.36
CA TYR A 146 -3.23 3.66 10.25
C TYR A 146 -3.01 5.13 10.60
N ALA A 147 -1.88 5.45 11.19
CA ALA A 147 -1.47 6.83 11.38
C ALA A 147 -0.97 7.39 10.03
N TRP A 148 -1.76 8.27 9.41
CA TRP A 148 -1.47 8.87 8.10
C TRP A 148 -0.82 10.24 8.29
N TRP A 149 0.34 10.45 7.67
CA TRP A 149 1.10 11.68 7.75
C TRP A 149 0.63 12.70 6.70
N ASP A 150 0.45 13.93 7.12
CA ASP A 150 0.25 15.09 6.24
C ASP A 150 1.48 16.01 6.30
N SER A 151 2.17 16.15 5.18
CA SER A 151 3.36 17.00 5.07
C SER A 151 3.02 18.48 5.19
N THR A 152 1.84 18.91 4.74
CA THR A 152 1.42 20.31 4.76
C THR A 152 1.32 20.87 6.17
N THR A 153 0.66 20.13 7.05
CA THR A 153 0.46 20.51 8.46
C THR A 153 1.49 19.91 9.40
N ARG A 154 2.30 18.95 8.91
CA ARG A 154 3.21 18.10 9.70
C ARG A 154 2.52 17.45 10.89
N THR A 155 1.32 16.95 10.64
CA THR A 155 0.51 16.22 11.63
C THR A 155 0.15 14.83 11.15
N THR A 156 -0.28 13.99 12.07
CA THR A 156 -0.83 12.67 11.77
C THR A 156 -2.31 12.62 12.10
N ALA A 157 -3.10 12.04 11.22
CA ALA A 157 -4.49 11.69 11.48
C ALA A 157 -4.71 10.20 11.23
N PRO A 158 -5.74 9.57 11.82
CA PRO A 158 -6.07 8.21 11.49
C PRO A 158 -6.61 8.12 10.05
N ALA A 159 -5.94 7.32 9.21
CA ALA A 159 -6.55 6.76 8.01
C ALA A 159 -7.48 5.63 8.48
N LYS A 160 -8.76 5.94 8.63
CA LYS A 160 -9.76 5.03 9.17
C LYS A 160 -10.16 4.00 8.11
N TYR A 161 -10.13 2.72 8.49
CA TYR A 161 -10.69 1.66 7.66
C TYR A 161 -12.21 1.81 7.59
N GLY A 162 -12.75 1.95 6.41
CA GLY A 162 -14.19 2.08 6.16
C GLY A 162 -14.82 0.79 5.65
N SER A 163 -14.39 0.32 4.50
CA SER A 163 -15.00 -0.82 3.80
C SER A 163 -14.00 -1.68 3.04
N THR A 164 -14.49 -2.82 2.56
CA THR A 164 -13.81 -3.62 1.52
C THR A 164 -14.70 -3.63 0.29
N GLU A 165 -14.15 -3.28 -0.86
CA GLU A 165 -14.88 -3.30 -2.12
C GLU A 165 -14.01 -3.76 -3.29
N THR A 166 -14.63 -3.99 -4.44
CA THR A 166 -13.91 -4.25 -5.69
C THR A 166 -13.77 -2.95 -6.46
N HIS A 167 -12.54 -2.47 -6.62
CA HIS A 167 -12.21 -1.27 -7.38
C HIS A 167 -11.23 -1.60 -8.49
N GLN A 168 -11.52 -1.23 -9.74
CA GLN A 168 -10.71 -1.58 -10.94
C GLN A 168 -10.39 -3.09 -11.04
N GLY A 169 -11.35 -3.95 -10.66
CA GLY A 169 -11.20 -5.40 -10.67
C GLY A 169 -10.24 -5.95 -9.60
N ARG A 170 -9.90 -5.13 -8.58
CA ARG A 170 -9.07 -5.51 -7.43
C ARG A 170 -9.89 -5.44 -6.14
N ARG A 171 -9.63 -6.37 -5.23
CA ARG A 171 -10.15 -6.27 -3.87
C ARG A 171 -9.38 -5.20 -3.13
N THR A 172 -10.04 -4.12 -2.75
CA THR A 172 -9.44 -2.98 -2.06
C THR A 172 -10.01 -2.79 -0.66
N TYR A 173 -9.19 -2.23 0.20
CA TYR A 173 -9.60 -1.63 1.47
C TYR A 173 -9.70 -0.12 1.26
N VAL A 174 -10.84 0.45 1.66
CA VAL A 174 -11.08 1.88 1.59
C VAL A 174 -10.68 2.50 2.92
N TYR A 175 -9.81 3.49 2.86
CA TYR A 175 -9.40 4.29 4.01
C TYR A 175 -9.77 5.74 3.78
N THR A 176 -10.20 6.42 4.84
CA THR A 176 -10.46 7.87 4.84
C THR A 176 -9.61 8.54 5.90
N ALA A 177 -8.94 9.63 5.55
CA ALA A 177 -8.17 10.44 6.48
C ALA A 177 -8.58 11.90 6.35
N SER A 178 -8.66 12.61 7.48
CA SER A 178 -8.88 14.05 7.53
C SER A 178 -7.81 14.67 8.45
N ASN A 179 -6.90 15.42 7.85
CA ASN A 179 -5.85 16.15 8.57
C ASN A 179 -6.19 17.63 8.59
N ALA A 180 -6.03 18.27 9.73
CA ALA A 180 -6.23 19.70 9.87
C ALA A 180 -5.18 20.31 10.81
N GLY A 181 -4.71 21.51 10.48
CA GLY A 181 -3.75 22.22 11.32
C GLY A 181 -3.14 23.43 10.63
N PRO A 182 -2.27 24.17 11.35
CA PRO A 182 -1.49 25.24 10.74
C PRO A 182 -0.56 24.69 9.65
N VAL A 183 -0.43 25.43 8.56
CA VAL A 183 0.52 25.08 7.49
C VAL A 183 1.95 25.22 8.01
N GLN A 184 2.71 24.13 7.95
CA GLN A 184 4.11 24.06 8.35
C GLN A 184 5.06 23.94 7.14
N ASP A 185 4.55 23.43 6.01
CA ASP A 185 5.28 23.35 4.75
C ASP A 185 4.84 24.45 3.80
N SER A 186 5.69 25.47 3.63
CA SER A 186 5.43 26.59 2.71
C SER A 186 5.38 26.14 1.23
N GLY A 187 6.05 25.06 0.86
CA GLY A 187 6.03 24.52 -0.50
C GLY A 187 4.62 24.09 -0.93
N SER A 188 3.84 23.54 0.01
CA SER A 188 2.50 23.03 -0.25
C SER A 188 1.43 24.10 -0.51
N ILE A 189 1.72 25.38 -0.23
CA ILE A 189 0.81 26.51 -0.49
C ILE A 189 1.26 27.36 -1.69
N GLY A 190 2.34 26.95 -2.37
CA GLY A 190 2.84 27.62 -3.57
C GLY A 190 3.28 29.05 -3.31
N SER A 191 2.77 29.97 -4.12
CA SER A 191 3.13 31.39 -4.08
C SER A 191 2.24 32.27 -3.18
N LEU A 192 1.47 31.67 -2.25
CA LEU A 192 0.63 32.44 -1.34
C LEU A 192 1.50 33.39 -0.48
N PRO A 193 1.14 34.67 -0.35
CA PRO A 193 1.95 35.66 0.34
C PRO A 193 1.92 35.45 1.86
N THR A 194 3.02 35.72 2.55
CA THR A 194 3.08 35.69 4.03
C THR A 194 2.54 36.97 4.67
N SER A 195 2.30 38.00 3.86
CA SER A 195 1.73 39.27 4.28
C SER A 195 0.89 39.87 3.16
N LEU A 196 -0.07 40.71 3.56
CA LEU A 196 -0.98 41.41 2.66
C LEU A 196 -0.88 42.91 2.93
N PRO A 197 -0.60 43.75 1.93
CA PRO A 197 -0.76 45.20 2.07
C PRO A 197 -2.23 45.54 2.42
N LYS A 198 -2.45 46.50 3.29
CA LYS A 198 -3.80 46.95 3.71
C LYS A 198 -4.70 47.28 2.50
N ALA A 199 -4.14 47.87 1.45
CA ALA A 199 -4.85 48.13 0.20
C ALA A 199 -5.38 46.84 -0.48
N GLY A 200 -4.68 45.71 -0.33
CA GLY A 200 -5.07 44.43 -0.88
C GLY A 200 -6.36 43.85 -0.26
N LEU A 201 -6.72 44.25 0.95
CA LEU A 201 -8.03 43.91 1.53
C LEU A 201 -9.18 44.46 0.70
N GLY A 202 -9.03 45.64 0.12
CA GLY A 202 -10.01 46.24 -0.77
C GLY A 202 -10.24 45.39 -2.04
N VAL A 203 -9.18 44.83 -2.60
CA VAL A 203 -9.23 43.95 -3.78
C VAL A 203 -10.01 42.69 -3.45
N LEU A 204 -9.82 42.13 -2.26
CA LEU A 204 -10.54 40.94 -1.80
C LEU A 204 -11.96 41.22 -1.32
N ALA A 205 -12.38 42.51 -1.18
CA ALA A 205 -13.66 42.86 -0.58
C ALA A 205 -14.85 42.14 -1.26
N GLY A 206 -14.80 41.89 -2.58
CA GLY A 206 -15.83 41.14 -3.31
C GLY A 206 -15.99 39.69 -2.86
N TYR A 207 -14.95 39.10 -2.32
CA TYR A 207 -14.89 37.67 -1.92
C TYR A 207 -15.07 37.48 -0.41
N LEU A 208 -15.14 38.57 0.39
CA LEU A 208 -15.27 38.47 1.83
C LEU A 208 -16.74 38.35 2.26
N PRO A 209 -17.05 37.58 3.32
CA PRO A 209 -18.35 37.61 3.97
C PRO A 209 -18.72 39.00 4.46
N ASP A 210 -20.00 39.38 4.44
CA ASP A 210 -20.46 40.71 4.80
C ASP A 210 -20.12 41.11 6.24
N ALA A 211 -20.09 40.17 7.17
CA ALA A 211 -19.67 40.42 8.54
C ALA A 211 -18.20 40.85 8.60
N LEU A 212 -17.33 40.20 7.83
CA LEU A 212 -15.92 40.54 7.77
C LEU A 212 -15.66 41.88 7.02
N LYS A 213 -16.43 42.14 5.94
CA LYS A 213 -16.42 43.43 5.26
C LYS A 213 -16.70 44.59 6.23
N ARG A 214 -17.78 44.46 7.03
CA ARG A 214 -18.15 45.48 8.02
C ARG A 214 -17.06 45.70 9.07
N LEU A 215 -16.53 44.59 9.62
CA LEU A 215 -15.44 44.64 10.58
C LEU A 215 -14.20 45.35 10.02
N LEU A 216 -13.77 44.99 8.84
CA LEU A 216 -12.60 45.57 8.18
C LEU A 216 -12.83 47.03 7.85
N THR A 217 -14.03 47.40 7.34
CA THR A 217 -14.36 48.82 7.04
C THR A 217 -14.33 49.68 8.30
N SER A 218 -14.90 49.22 9.41
CA SER A 218 -14.91 49.98 10.69
C SER A 218 -13.53 50.07 11.34
N SER A 219 -12.65 49.10 11.09
CA SER A 219 -11.31 49.04 11.70
C SER A 219 -10.18 49.49 10.79
N MET A 220 -10.47 49.88 9.55
CA MET A 220 -9.47 50.14 8.51
C MET A 220 -8.40 51.16 8.95
N SER A 221 -8.78 52.24 9.69
CA SER A 221 -7.83 53.23 10.19
C SER A 221 -6.87 52.69 11.24
N LEU A 222 -7.26 51.64 11.94
CA LEU A 222 -6.49 51.03 13.04
C LEU A 222 -5.58 49.88 12.54
N LEU A 223 -5.76 49.45 11.29
CA LEU A 223 -4.95 48.38 10.72
C LEU A 223 -3.55 48.89 10.34
N PRO A 224 -2.50 48.11 10.59
CA PRO A 224 -1.16 48.42 10.07
C PRO A 224 -1.15 48.38 8.54
N ASP A 225 -0.20 49.04 7.90
CA ASP A 225 -0.08 49.08 6.43
C ASP A 225 0.20 47.73 5.81
N VAL A 226 0.81 46.82 6.58
CA VAL A 226 1.10 45.45 6.20
C VAL A 226 0.53 44.50 7.25
N LEU A 227 -0.34 43.61 6.83
CA LEU A 227 -1.00 42.61 7.64
C LEU A 227 -0.25 41.28 7.51
N LYS A 228 0.06 40.63 8.61
CA LYS A 228 0.62 39.26 8.59
C LYS A 228 -0.49 38.25 8.31
N LEU A 229 -0.16 37.26 7.48
CA LEU A 229 -1.03 36.13 7.16
C LEU A 229 -0.49 34.87 7.80
N SER A 230 -1.34 34.12 8.46
CA SER A 230 -1.11 32.73 8.85
C SER A 230 -2.07 31.80 8.11
N TYR A 231 -1.64 30.61 7.84
CA TYR A 231 -2.40 29.65 7.05
C TYR A 231 -2.72 28.39 7.84
N ALA A 232 -3.93 27.89 7.66
CA ALA A 232 -4.34 26.57 8.14
C ALA A 232 -4.84 25.75 6.95
N SER A 233 -4.53 24.46 6.95
CA SER A 233 -4.96 23.52 5.93
C SER A 233 -5.85 22.46 6.53
N THR A 234 -6.88 22.06 5.77
CA THR A 234 -7.64 20.83 5.98
C THR A 234 -7.51 19.99 4.73
N THR A 235 -7.11 18.73 4.89
CA THR A 235 -6.93 17.76 3.79
C THR A 235 -7.77 16.54 4.06
N ASP A 236 -8.79 16.32 3.25
CA ASP A 236 -9.62 15.10 3.25
C ASP A 236 -9.13 14.17 2.13
N THR A 237 -8.84 12.93 2.48
CA THR A 237 -8.31 11.94 1.55
C THR A 237 -9.09 10.64 1.64
N THR A 238 -9.51 10.10 0.50
CA THR A 238 -10.04 8.74 0.36
C THR A 238 -9.08 7.91 -0.47
N LEU A 239 -8.72 6.73 0.01
CA LEU A 239 -7.71 5.86 -0.57
C LEU A 239 -8.29 4.47 -0.79
N TRP A 240 -8.16 3.94 -2.02
CA TRP A 240 -8.48 2.55 -2.38
C TRP A 240 -7.19 1.76 -2.44
N VAL A 241 -6.93 0.97 -1.42
CA VAL A 241 -5.65 0.25 -1.24
C VAL A 241 -5.85 -1.23 -1.54
N ASP A 242 -5.05 -1.78 -2.44
CA ASP A 242 -5.08 -3.21 -2.78
C ASP A 242 -4.81 -4.08 -1.54
N ALA A 243 -5.70 -5.01 -1.28
CA ALA A 243 -5.69 -5.84 -0.08
C ALA A 243 -4.51 -6.84 -0.01
N ALA A 244 -3.89 -7.14 -1.15
CA ALA A 244 -2.79 -8.09 -1.22
C ALA A 244 -1.42 -7.40 -1.23
N THR A 245 -1.30 -6.29 -1.92
CA THR A 245 0.00 -5.65 -2.19
C THR A 245 0.23 -4.33 -1.46
N GLY A 246 -0.84 -3.72 -0.90
CA GLY A 246 -0.75 -2.38 -0.31
C GLY A 246 -0.62 -1.25 -1.34
N THR A 247 -0.66 -1.59 -2.64
CA THR A 247 -0.63 -0.58 -3.70
C THR A 247 -1.87 0.30 -3.62
N VAL A 248 -1.70 1.60 -3.60
CA VAL A 248 -2.80 2.55 -3.70
C VAL A 248 -3.30 2.55 -5.14
N ILE A 249 -4.50 2.00 -5.34
CA ILE A 249 -5.13 1.88 -6.67
C ILE A 249 -5.67 3.22 -7.12
N ASP A 250 -6.38 3.91 -6.22
CA ASP A 250 -7.04 5.16 -6.51
C ASP A 250 -7.01 6.07 -5.28
N VAL A 251 -7.05 7.38 -5.53
CA VAL A 251 -7.07 8.43 -4.51
C VAL A 251 -8.02 9.52 -4.94
N HIS A 252 -8.82 9.99 -3.99
CA HIS A 252 -9.50 11.28 -4.08
C HIS A 252 -9.03 12.14 -2.91
N GLN A 253 -8.50 13.32 -3.20
CA GLN A 253 -8.00 14.24 -2.18
C GLN A 253 -8.55 15.63 -2.42
N LYS A 254 -9.07 16.22 -1.34
CA LYS A 254 -9.49 17.61 -1.29
C LYS A 254 -8.73 18.34 -0.20
N GLN A 255 -7.98 19.37 -0.59
CA GLN A 255 -7.27 20.25 0.31
C GLN A 255 -7.88 21.64 0.27
N VAL A 256 -8.13 22.20 1.44
CA VAL A 256 -8.63 23.57 1.62
C VAL A 256 -7.65 24.31 2.53
N VAL A 257 -7.11 25.41 2.04
CA VAL A 257 -6.26 26.32 2.83
C VAL A 257 -7.03 27.60 3.10
N THR A 258 -7.09 27.96 4.37
CA THR A 258 -7.66 29.23 4.85
C THR A 258 -6.54 30.14 5.35
N ALA A 259 -6.67 31.43 5.15
CA ALA A 259 -5.78 32.40 5.73
C ALA A 259 -6.45 33.09 6.92
N THR A 260 -5.65 33.47 7.91
CA THR A 260 -6.05 34.30 9.04
C THR A 260 -5.21 35.55 9.02
N VAL A 261 -5.89 36.68 9.10
CA VAL A 261 -5.25 38.01 9.25
C VAL A 261 -5.17 38.34 10.73
N ASP A 262 -3.99 38.65 11.22
CA ASP A 262 -3.80 39.11 12.59
C ASP A 262 -4.33 40.55 12.72
N LEU A 263 -5.43 40.72 13.47
CA LEU A 263 -6.04 42.03 13.76
C LEU A 263 -5.72 42.46 15.20
N PRO A 264 -5.12 43.62 15.41
CA PRO A 264 -4.63 44.06 16.74
C PRO A 264 -5.67 44.10 17.87
N LEU A 265 -6.96 44.25 17.54
CA LEU A 265 -8.03 44.42 18.53
C LEU A 265 -9.08 43.30 18.52
N ALA A 266 -9.06 42.43 17.51
CA ALA A 266 -10.10 41.42 17.31
C ALA A 266 -9.59 39.99 17.34
N GLY A 267 -8.30 39.78 17.63
CA GLY A 267 -7.67 38.45 17.40
C GLY A 267 -7.55 38.17 15.91
N GLY A 268 -7.46 36.93 15.51
CA GLY A 268 -7.37 36.56 14.08
C GLY A 268 -8.74 36.65 13.38
N ALA A 269 -8.81 37.26 12.19
CA ALA A 269 -9.98 37.18 11.31
C ALA A 269 -9.72 36.17 10.19
N ALA A 270 -10.50 35.08 10.16
CA ALA A 270 -10.39 34.08 9.11
C ALA A 270 -10.93 34.63 7.77
N LEU A 271 -10.10 34.56 6.75
CA LEU A 271 -10.51 34.81 5.37
C LEU A 271 -11.19 33.54 4.79
N PRO A 272 -11.97 33.67 3.71
CA PRO A 272 -12.42 32.51 2.93
C PRO A 272 -11.24 31.66 2.49
N SER A 273 -11.53 30.45 1.96
CA SER A 273 -10.47 29.60 1.41
C SER A 273 -9.64 30.36 0.37
N VAL A 274 -8.35 30.42 0.60
CA VAL A 274 -7.39 31.08 -0.30
C VAL A 274 -6.78 30.10 -1.31
N LEU A 275 -6.92 28.80 -1.02
CA LEU A 275 -6.58 27.71 -1.94
C LEU A 275 -7.55 26.56 -1.70
N THR A 276 -8.08 26.00 -2.77
CA THR A 276 -8.80 24.72 -2.77
C THR A 276 -8.26 23.88 -3.92
N LEU A 277 -7.72 22.72 -3.59
CA LEU A 277 -7.26 21.71 -4.54
C LEU A 277 -8.14 20.46 -4.39
N ASP A 278 -8.78 20.05 -5.48
CA ASP A 278 -9.63 18.84 -5.52
C ASP A 278 -9.17 17.96 -6.66
N VAL A 279 -8.59 16.81 -6.35
CA VAL A 279 -7.91 15.94 -7.31
C VAL A 279 -8.26 14.46 -7.10
N HIS A 280 -8.25 13.72 -8.20
CA HIS A 280 -8.42 12.27 -8.23
C HIS A 280 -7.35 11.62 -9.10
N SER A 281 -7.06 10.34 -8.82
CA SER A 281 -6.06 9.58 -9.59
C SER A 281 -6.51 9.41 -11.04
N THR A 282 -5.58 9.57 -11.98
CA THR A 282 -5.79 9.24 -13.40
C THR A 282 -5.22 7.87 -13.75
N ASP A 283 -4.42 7.30 -12.88
CA ASP A 283 -3.66 6.06 -13.09
C ASP A 283 -4.32 4.82 -12.48
N ALA A 284 -5.60 4.88 -12.03
CA ALA A 284 -6.25 3.80 -11.29
C ALA A 284 -6.18 2.43 -12.01
N VAL A 285 -6.40 2.41 -13.33
CA VAL A 285 -6.30 1.18 -14.14
C VAL A 285 -4.86 0.65 -14.20
N LYS A 286 -3.88 1.54 -14.40
CA LYS A 286 -2.44 1.21 -14.40
C LYS A 286 -2.00 0.68 -13.03
N ASN A 287 -2.43 1.33 -11.95
CA ASN A 287 -2.13 0.93 -10.58
C ASN A 287 -2.73 -0.45 -10.25
N ALA A 288 -3.97 -0.72 -10.70
CA ALA A 288 -4.60 -2.01 -10.55
C ALA A 288 -3.86 -3.13 -11.30
N LYS A 289 -3.33 -2.84 -12.50
CA LYS A 289 -2.47 -3.77 -13.23
C LYS A 289 -1.17 -4.03 -12.47
N THR A 290 -0.49 -2.99 -12.01
CA THR A 290 0.75 -3.11 -11.21
C THR A 290 0.50 -3.94 -9.95
N ALA A 291 -0.60 -3.71 -9.23
CA ALA A 291 -0.98 -4.50 -8.06
C ALA A 291 -1.17 -6.00 -8.40
N ARG A 292 -1.78 -6.31 -9.56
CA ARG A 292 -1.94 -7.69 -10.03
C ARG A 292 -0.61 -8.35 -10.35
N ASP A 293 0.27 -7.63 -11.04
CA ASP A 293 1.60 -8.13 -11.42
C ASP A 293 2.44 -8.39 -10.14
N ASN A 294 2.42 -7.47 -9.18
CA ASN A 294 3.07 -7.61 -7.88
C ASN A 294 2.51 -8.79 -7.07
N GLU A 295 1.18 -8.95 -7.00
CA GLU A 295 0.56 -10.08 -6.31
C GLU A 295 0.98 -11.41 -6.94
N SER A 296 1.02 -11.46 -8.28
CA SER A 296 1.44 -12.66 -9.01
C SER A 296 2.88 -13.04 -8.70
N ALA A 297 3.79 -12.04 -8.63
CA ALA A 297 5.17 -12.24 -8.24
C ALA A 297 5.30 -12.73 -6.78
N LEU A 298 4.57 -12.11 -5.85
CA LEU A 298 4.53 -12.54 -4.44
C LEU A 298 4.00 -13.97 -4.29
N ARG A 299 2.94 -14.34 -5.00
CA ARG A 299 2.38 -15.70 -4.99
C ARG A 299 3.35 -16.71 -5.59
N LEU A 300 4.01 -16.36 -6.69
CA LEU A 300 5.00 -17.22 -7.34
C LEU A 300 6.13 -17.59 -6.37
N VAL A 301 6.73 -16.59 -5.74
CA VAL A 301 7.86 -16.78 -4.81
C VAL A 301 7.39 -17.36 -3.47
N GLY A 302 6.27 -16.88 -2.93
CA GLY A 302 5.83 -17.22 -1.58
C GLY A 302 5.08 -18.54 -1.46
N THR A 303 4.43 -19.01 -2.53
CA THR A 303 3.52 -20.16 -2.44
C THR A 303 3.72 -21.14 -3.58
N THR A 304 3.60 -20.71 -4.83
CA THR A 304 3.54 -21.64 -5.98
C THR A 304 4.84 -22.41 -6.17
N THR A 305 5.98 -21.72 -6.23
CA THR A 305 7.28 -22.37 -6.43
C THR A 305 7.69 -23.24 -5.24
N PRO A 306 7.60 -22.78 -3.96
CA PRO A 306 7.91 -23.63 -2.82
C PRO A 306 7.04 -24.89 -2.75
N LEU A 307 5.74 -24.81 -3.02
CA LEU A 307 4.83 -25.96 -3.04
C LEU A 307 5.15 -26.94 -4.17
N ALA A 308 5.47 -26.44 -5.36
CA ALA A 308 5.87 -27.28 -6.50
C ALA A 308 7.17 -28.04 -6.19
N LEU A 309 8.17 -27.36 -5.62
CA LEU A 309 9.43 -27.97 -5.21
C LEU A 309 9.22 -29.01 -4.11
N ALA A 310 8.39 -28.72 -3.11
CA ALA A 310 8.05 -29.66 -2.04
C ALA A 310 7.31 -30.89 -2.58
N GLY A 311 6.34 -30.69 -3.48
CA GLY A 311 5.61 -31.79 -4.14
C GLY A 311 6.55 -32.70 -4.95
N LEU A 312 7.47 -32.12 -5.72
CA LEU A 312 8.47 -32.86 -6.47
C LEU A 312 9.42 -33.64 -5.53
N ALA A 313 9.83 -33.04 -4.42
CA ALA A 313 10.65 -33.70 -3.42
C ALA A 313 9.94 -34.92 -2.81
N VAL A 314 8.65 -34.80 -2.49
CA VAL A 314 7.83 -35.90 -1.98
C VAL A 314 7.75 -37.05 -3.02
N LEU A 315 7.53 -36.72 -4.29
CA LEU A 315 7.51 -37.73 -5.37
C LEU A 315 8.85 -38.47 -5.48
N LEU A 316 9.98 -37.77 -5.39
CA LEU A 316 11.31 -38.36 -5.39
C LEU A 316 11.53 -39.29 -4.19
N LEU A 317 11.05 -38.91 -3.00
CA LEU A 317 11.13 -39.75 -1.80
C LEU A 317 10.27 -41.01 -1.92
N ILE A 318 9.04 -40.91 -2.46
CA ILE A 318 8.18 -42.06 -2.73
C ILE A 318 8.87 -43.02 -3.72
N LEU A 319 9.42 -42.49 -4.81
CA LEU A 319 10.15 -43.29 -5.79
C LEU A 319 11.39 -43.95 -5.17
N ALA A 320 12.14 -43.25 -4.35
CA ALA A 320 13.28 -43.80 -3.61
C ALA A 320 12.85 -44.93 -2.66
N ALA A 321 11.71 -44.79 -1.96
CA ALA A 321 11.13 -45.81 -1.08
C ALA A 321 10.71 -47.04 -1.86
N ILE A 322 9.99 -46.86 -2.98
CA ILE A 322 9.57 -48.00 -3.86
C ILE A 322 10.78 -48.79 -4.38
N LEU A 323 11.82 -48.10 -4.86
CA LEU A 323 13.05 -48.71 -5.32
C LEU A 323 13.85 -49.37 -4.18
N GLY A 324 13.73 -48.86 -2.95
CA GLY A 324 14.31 -49.45 -1.75
C GLY A 324 13.60 -50.73 -1.26
N THR A 325 12.25 -50.74 -1.30
CA THR A 325 11.43 -51.87 -0.80
C THR A 325 11.40 -53.03 -1.76
N ARG A 326 11.42 -52.83 -3.09
CA ARG A 326 11.46 -53.93 -4.10
C ARG A 326 12.64 -54.90 -3.95
N ARG A 327 13.56 -54.66 -3.00
CA ARG A 327 14.77 -55.47 -2.73
C ARG A 327 14.69 -56.33 -1.47
N ARG A 328 13.59 -56.26 -0.73
CA ARG A 328 13.45 -57.05 0.51
C ARG A 328 12.66 -58.34 0.30
N GLN A 329 12.42 -58.80 -0.97
CA GLN A 329 12.01 -60.15 -1.15
C GLN A 329 13.22 -61.07 -0.85
N PRO A 330 13.20 -61.87 0.23
CA PRO A 330 14.21 -62.89 0.46
C PRO A 330 14.17 -63.85 -0.72
N ALA A 331 15.34 -64.20 -1.26
CA ALA A 331 15.43 -65.33 -2.14
C ALA A 331 14.79 -66.55 -1.43
N ALA A 332 13.81 -67.14 -2.06
CA ALA A 332 13.25 -68.41 -1.57
C ALA A 332 14.42 -69.38 -1.30
N SER A 333 14.55 -69.84 -0.07
CA SER A 333 15.49 -70.90 0.29
C SER A 333 15.22 -72.07 -0.60
N PRO A 334 16.26 -72.73 -1.19
CA PRO A 334 16.10 -74.03 -1.86
C PRO A 334 15.55 -75.04 -0.81
N GLY A 335 14.41 -75.61 -1.09
CA GLY A 335 13.84 -76.69 -0.26
C GLY A 335 14.82 -77.87 -0.17
N PRO A 336 14.85 -78.60 0.97
CA PRO A 336 15.64 -79.77 1.11
C PRO A 336 15.14 -80.90 0.14
N ASP A 337 16.09 -81.60 -0.48
CA ASP A 337 15.91 -82.74 -1.31
C ASP A 337 14.97 -83.74 -0.64
N GLN A 338 13.93 -84.15 -1.35
CA GLN A 338 13.11 -85.35 -1.03
C GLN A 338 13.79 -86.59 -1.66
N ASP A 339 14.44 -87.31 -0.81
CA ASP A 339 14.68 -88.71 -1.10
C ASP A 339 13.77 -89.63 -0.24
N SER A 340 12.95 -90.31 -1.01
CA SER A 340 12.33 -91.64 -0.76
C SER A 340 11.90 -92.04 0.64
N LEU A 341 10.65 -92.48 0.74
CA LEU A 341 10.28 -93.89 0.92
C LEU A 341 8.75 -94.13 1.14
N ASP A 342 8.21 -94.96 0.30
CA ASP A 342 7.14 -95.94 0.41
C ASP A 342 6.15 -95.89 1.59
N GLY A 343 4.85 -96.21 1.20
CA GLY A 343 3.93 -96.93 2.07
C GLY A 343 2.54 -96.35 2.29
N ALA A 344 1.63 -96.65 1.37
CA ALA A 344 0.19 -96.99 1.44
C ALA A 344 -0.65 -96.80 2.75
N PRO A 345 -2.00 -97.00 2.72
CA PRO A 345 -3.07 -96.11 2.29
C PRO A 345 -4.18 -95.89 3.34
N ILE A 346 -5.30 -95.24 2.91
CA ILE A 346 -6.68 -95.31 3.47
C ILE A 346 -7.07 -94.35 4.54
N ALA A 347 -7.96 -93.39 4.27
CA ALA A 347 -9.41 -93.39 4.53
C ALA A 347 -9.98 -91.91 4.37
N VAL A 348 -11.01 -91.84 3.56
CA VAL A 348 -12.01 -90.80 3.54
C VAL A 348 -13.00 -91.06 4.68
N PRO A 349 -13.65 -90.17 5.42
CA PRO A 349 -14.86 -89.55 4.86
C PRO A 349 -15.23 -88.13 5.32
N ALA A 350 -16.11 -87.56 4.52
CA ALA A 350 -17.30 -86.76 4.80
C ALA A 350 -17.20 -85.30 5.14
N GLN A 351 -17.74 -84.49 4.23
CA GLN A 351 -18.44 -83.23 4.48
C GLN A 351 -19.73 -83.45 5.34
N PRO A 352 -20.26 -82.43 5.97
CA PRO A 352 -21.33 -81.67 5.30
C PRO A 352 -21.31 -80.13 5.58
N SER A 353 -21.72 -79.37 4.53
CA SER A 353 -22.94 -78.59 4.37
C SER A 353 -23.12 -77.33 5.19
N ALA A 354 -23.10 -76.25 4.48
CA ALA A 354 -24.07 -75.14 4.40
C ALA A 354 -24.67 -74.52 5.69
N GLU A 355 -24.55 -73.25 5.76
CA GLU A 355 -25.75 -72.44 5.98
C GLU A 355 -25.54 -70.93 5.54
N THR A 356 -26.44 -70.55 4.69
CA THR A 356 -26.73 -69.23 4.16
C THR A 356 -27.51 -68.45 5.19
N THR A 357 -27.21 -67.25 5.42
CA THR A 357 -28.24 -66.32 5.86
C THR A 357 -27.98 -64.91 5.27
N GLU A 358 -28.94 -64.49 4.56
CA GLU A 358 -29.29 -63.30 3.85
C GLU A 358 -29.83 -62.23 4.80
N ILE A 359 -30.04 -60.99 4.24
CA ILE A 359 -30.96 -59.92 4.71
C ILE A 359 -30.23 -58.85 5.55
N VAL A 360 -30.38 -57.52 5.32
CA VAL A 360 -31.37 -56.62 4.67
C VAL A 360 -30.77 -55.23 4.48
N ALA A 361 -31.17 -54.58 3.43
CA ALA A 361 -30.99 -53.14 3.18
C ALA A 361 -31.96 -52.28 4.02
N ALA A 362 -31.58 -51.04 4.30
CA ALA A 362 -32.45 -49.86 4.51
C ALA A 362 -31.58 -48.62 4.38
N ASP A 363 -31.65 -47.83 3.38
CA ASP A 363 -32.53 -46.77 2.94
C ASP A 363 -33.02 -45.80 4.07
N ARG A 364 -32.62 -44.52 3.90
CA ARG A 364 -33.27 -43.24 4.21
C ARG A 364 -32.23 -42.16 4.20
N SER A 365 -32.16 -41.31 3.17
CA SER A 365 -32.94 -40.06 2.85
C SER A 365 -33.14 -39.07 3.99
N ASP A 366 -32.82 -37.80 3.64
CA ASP A 366 -33.31 -36.49 4.13
C ASP A 366 -32.65 -35.91 5.39
N GLU A 367 -31.90 -34.81 5.26
CA GLU A 367 -32.20 -33.38 5.25
C GLU A 367 -30.97 -32.53 4.94
#